data_a04a4366c50304efff1929f9bae6c2d4
#
_entry.id   a04a4366c50304efff1929f9bae6c2d4
#
_cell.length_a   1.000
_cell.length_b   1.000
_cell.length_c   1.000
_cell.angle_alpha   90.00
_cell.angle_beta   90.00
_cell.angle_gamma   90.00
#
_symmetry.space_group_name_H-M   'P 1'
#
loop_
_entity.id
_entity.type
_entity.pdbx_description
1 polymer ?
#
loop_
_entity_poly.entity_id
_entity_poly.type
_entity_poly.pdbx_seq_one_letter_code
_entity_poly.pdbx_strand_id
1 'polypeptide(L)'
;MKGMLKENSLENKVILVTGGGSGLGKSMVKYFLELGANVVITSRREELLIEVAKEFNSKHNSEVFPIACDVRKIDEVENVINESYKKFGKIDCLVNNAAGNFISPTERLSTRAFDAVIDIVLKGTINFTLTLGKKWIKDKSDGNVLNIVTTYSWTGSGYVVPSACAKAGVLSMTRSLAVEWAKYKIRSNAIAPGPFPTKGAWERLLPGDLKEKFDPSKKVPVGRVGEHQELSNLAAYLLSDYSSYINGEVITIDGAEWLKGAGQFNHLEMITDQMWDMFEMMRKKKK
;
A
#
# COMPACT_ATOMS: atom_id res chain seq x y z
N MET A 1 -16.63 -5.23 7.44
CA MET A 1 -15.78 -5.66 8.59
C MET A 1 -15.61 -4.51 9.55
N LYS A 2 -15.46 -4.78 10.86
CA LYS A 2 -15.19 -3.76 11.88
C LYS A 2 -13.70 -3.50 12.03
N GLY A 3 -13.34 -2.32 12.56
CA GLY A 3 -11.97 -2.00 12.93
C GLY A 3 -11.42 -2.94 14.02
N MET A 4 -10.13 -3.19 14.00
CA MET A 4 -9.43 -4.16 14.86
C MET A 4 -8.89 -3.50 16.15
N LEU A 5 -8.42 -2.27 16.04
CA LEU A 5 -7.82 -1.54 17.16
C LEU A 5 -8.90 -0.86 18.02
N LYS A 6 -8.56 -0.59 19.27
CA LYS A 6 -9.41 0.20 20.18
C LYS A 6 -9.53 1.64 19.65
N GLU A 7 -10.65 2.29 19.96
CA GLU A 7 -10.82 3.72 19.75
C GLU A 7 -9.62 4.49 20.36
N ASN A 8 -9.24 5.57 19.70
CA ASN A 8 -8.10 6.42 20.08
C ASN A 8 -6.71 5.75 20.07
N SER A 9 -6.55 4.57 19.47
CA SER A 9 -5.24 3.90 19.35
C SER A 9 -4.21 4.69 18.53
N LEU A 10 -4.64 5.67 17.73
CA LEU A 10 -3.79 6.60 16.98
C LEU A 10 -4.00 8.06 17.42
N GLU A 11 -4.60 8.27 18.61
CA GLU A 11 -4.78 9.62 19.16
C GLU A 11 -3.44 10.37 19.24
N ASN A 12 -3.50 11.66 18.98
CA ASN A 12 -2.32 12.54 18.92
C ASN A 12 -1.28 12.23 17.81
N LYS A 13 -1.53 11.27 16.92
CA LYS A 13 -0.67 11.07 15.75
C LYS A 13 -1.12 11.95 14.58
N VAL A 14 -0.14 12.42 13.82
CA VAL A 14 -0.34 13.10 12.53
C VAL A 14 0.21 12.18 11.44
N ILE A 15 -0.66 11.74 10.53
CA ILE A 15 -0.34 10.77 9.48
C ILE A 15 -0.45 11.45 8.12
N LEU A 16 0.64 11.49 7.35
CA LEU A 16 0.64 11.96 5.97
C LEU A 16 0.40 10.78 5.02
N VAL A 17 -0.63 10.88 4.15
CA VAL A 17 -1.01 9.82 3.20
C VAL A 17 -0.95 10.34 1.78
N THR A 18 0.00 9.83 0.99
CA THR A 18 0.05 10.14 -0.44
C THR A 18 -1.02 9.32 -1.19
N GLY A 19 -1.75 9.97 -2.11
CA GLY A 19 -2.91 9.33 -2.75
C GLY A 19 -4.10 9.10 -1.81
N GLY A 20 -4.21 9.90 -0.72
CA GLY A 20 -5.25 9.75 0.31
C GLY A 20 -6.68 10.08 -0.13
N GLY A 21 -6.87 10.69 -1.31
CA GLY A 21 -8.19 11.12 -1.79
C GLY A 21 -9.04 10.02 -2.44
N SER A 22 -8.55 8.81 -2.67
CA SER A 22 -9.32 7.75 -3.34
C SER A 22 -8.82 6.35 -3.00
N GLY A 23 -9.62 5.33 -3.35
CA GLY A 23 -9.25 3.92 -3.26
C GLY A 23 -8.77 3.51 -1.87
N LEU A 24 -7.69 2.73 -1.81
CA LEU A 24 -7.11 2.23 -0.56
C LEU A 24 -6.64 3.35 0.35
N GLY A 25 -6.05 4.43 -0.25
CA GLY A 25 -5.64 5.60 0.52
C GLY A 25 -6.79 6.24 1.28
N LYS A 26 -7.93 6.50 0.61
CA LYS A 26 -9.13 7.06 1.26
C LYS A 26 -9.68 6.13 2.35
N SER A 27 -9.63 4.81 2.14
CA SER A 27 -10.11 3.84 3.13
C SER A 27 -9.21 3.79 4.37
N MET A 28 -7.89 3.85 4.20
CA MET A 28 -6.95 3.98 5.32
C MET A 28 -7.17 5.28 6.09
N VAL A 29 -7.30 6.41 5.40
CA VAL A 29 -7.56 7.73 6.00
C VAL A 29 -8.81 7.68 6.89
N LYS A 30 -9.93 7.13 6.39
CA LYS A 30 -11.15 6.97 7.15
C LYS A 30 -10.90 6.25 8.48
N TYR A 31 -10.21 5.12 8.44
CA TYR A 31 -9.97 4.32 9.64
C TYR A 31 -8.97 5.00 10.60
N PHE A 32 -7.97 5.71 10.10
CA PHE A 32 -7.05 6.48 10.95
C PHE A 32 -7.77 7.57 11.74
N LEU A 33 -8.76 8.24 11.12
CA LEU A 33 -9.62 9.22 11.80
C LEU A 33 -10.51 8.58 12.86
N GLU A 34 -11.08 7.40 12.59
CA GLU A 34 -11.85 6.61 13.57
C GLU A 34 -11.01 6.22 14.78
N LEU A 35 -9.70 6.12 14.62
CA LEU A 35 -8.73 5.82 15.67
C LEU A 35 -8.11 7.08 16.32
N GLY A 36 -8.59 8.27 15.97
CA GLY A 36 -8.21 9.54 16.63
C GLY A 36 -7.01 10.26 16.01
N ALA A 37 -6.45 9.79 14.86
CA ALA A 37 -5.34 10.49 14.22
C ALA A 37 -5.81 11.69 13.40
N ASN A 38 -5.02 12.77 13.36
CA ASN A 38 -5.12 13.80 12.33
C ASN A 38 -4.41 13.32 11.05
N VAL A 39 -4.96 13.63 9.88
CA VAL A 39 -4.45 13.09 8.63
C VAL A 39 -4.23 14.19 7.60
N VAL A 40 -3.02 14.25 7.05
CA VAL A 40 -2.74 15.05 5.86
C VAL A 40 -2.93 14.16 4.64
N ILE A 41 -3.75 14.60 3.69
CA ILE A 41 -3.97 13.88 2.42
C ILE A 41 -3.40 14.68 1.26
N THR A 42 -2.69 13.98 0.37
CA THR A 42 -2.12 14.64 -0.80
C THR A 42 -2.31 13.85 -2.09
N SER A 43 -2.60 14.55 -3.17
CA SER A 43 -2.64 14.06 -4.55
C SER A 43 -2.66 15.26 -5.52
N ARG A 44 -2.60 14.99 -6.82
CA ARG A 44 -2.69 16.05 -7.86
C ARG A 44 -4.08 16.66 -8.02
N ARG A 45 -5.14 15.98 -7.53
CA ARG A 45 -6.54 16.39 -7.72
C ARG A 45 -7.03 17.15 -6.49
N GLU A 46 -6.82 18.46 -6.49
CA GLU A 46 -7.13 19.33 -5.36
C GLU A 46 -8.62 19.29 -4.98
N GLU A 47 -9.51 19.41 -5.95
CA GLU A 47 -10.96 19.40 -5.73
C GLU A 47 -11.43 18.13 -5.01
N LEU A 48 -10.92 16.96 -5.46
CA LEU A 48 -11.24 15.69 -4.80
C LEU A 48 -10.72 15.63 -3.36
N LEU A 49 -9.54 16.19 -3.09
CA LEU A 49 -8.99 16.24 -1.73
C LEU A 49 -9.86 17.11 -0.82
N ILE A 50 -10.32 18.26 -1.32
CA ILE A 50 -11.21 19.18 -0.60
C ILE A 50 -12.55 18.50 -0.29
N GLU A 51 -13.13 17.78 -1.26
CA GLU A 51 -14.38 17.03 -1.06
C GLU A 51 -14.21 15.95 0.04
N VAL A 52 -13.13 15.18 -0.02
CA VAL A 52 -12.83 14.14 0.97
C VAL A 52 -12.60 14.75 2.35
N ALA A 53 -11.88 15.86 2.44
CA ALA A 53 -11.67 16.56 3.70
C ALA A 53 -12.98 17.07 4.28
N LYS A 54 -13.86 17.68 3.49
CA LYS A 54 -15.20 18.11 3.94
C LYS A 54 -16.05 16.93 4.44
N GLU A 55 -16.05 15.82 3.67
CA GLU A 55 -16.79 14.61 4.04
C GLU A 55 -16.34 14.06 5.41
N PHE A 56 -15.03 13.99 5.64
CA PHE A 56 -14.51 13.37 6.85
C PHE A 56 -14.52 14.32 8.05
N ASN A 57 -14.19 15.59 7.87
CA ASN A 57 -14.22 16.58 8.95
C ASN A 57 -15.64 16.82 9.50
N SER A 58 -16.67 16.49 8.74
CA SER A 58 -18.07 16.57 9.24
C SER A 58 -18.47 15.35 10.10
N LYS A 59 -17.69 14.28 10.12
CA LYS A 59 -18.03 13.00 10.75
C LYS A 59 -17.10 12.60 11.90
N HIS A 60 -15.92 13.21 11.98
CA HIS A 60 -14.88 12.87 12.95
C HIS A 60 -14.43 14.10 13.71
N ASN A 61 -13.97 13.91 14.95
CA ASN A 61 -13.37 14.97 15.76
C ASN A 61 -11.92 15.27 15.33
N SER A 62 -11.25 14.31 14.71
CA SER A 62 -9.92 14.46 14.13
C SER A 62 -10.02 15.15 12.77
N GLU A 63 -8.95 15.85 12.36
CA GLU A 63 -8.95 16.70 11.17
C GLU A 63 -8.25 16.03 9.97
N VAL A 64 -8.86 16.17 8.79
CA VAL A 64 -8.21 15.91 7.49
C VAL A 64 -7.79 17.24 6.88
N PHE A 65 -6.50 17.35 6.57
CA PHE A 65 -5.91 18.50 5.92
C PHE A 65 -5.49 18.17 4.48
N PRO A 66 -6.18 18.74 3.47
CA PRO A 66 -5.88 18.45 2.07
C PRO A 66 -4.80 19.38 1.53
N ILE A 67 -3.79 18.85 0.83
CA ILE A 67 -2.78 19.64 0.11
C ILE A 67 -2.52 19.02 -1.26
N ALA A 68 -2.72 19.77 -2.33
CA ALA A 68 -2.41 19.33 -3.69
C ALA A 68 -0.89 19.16 -3.87
N CYS A 69 -0.47 18.05 -4.51
CA CYS A 69 0.93 17.79 -4.79
C CYS A 69 1.11 16.74 -5.89
N ASP A 70 2.03 16.99 -6.78
CA ASP A 70 2.62 15.98 -7.63
C ASP A 70 3.87 15.40 -6.95
N VAL A 71 3.78 14.15 -6.50
CA VAL A 71 4.86 13.46 -5.76
C VAL A 71 6.21 13.44 -6.49
N ARG A 72 6.22 13.70 -7.81
CA ARG A 72 7.41 13.77 -8.66
C ARG A 72 8.21 15.05 -8.46
N LYS A 73 7.58 16.11 -7.95
CA LYS A 73 8.16 17.45 -7.81
C LYS A 73 8.56 17.68 -6.36
N ILE A 74 9.85 17.84 -6.17
CA ILE A 74 10.43 17.96 -4.82
C ILE A 74 9.96 19.21 -4.09
N ASP A 75 9.82 20.34 -4.79
CA ASP A 75 9.33 21.59 -4.26
C ASP A 75 7.88 21.47 -3.73
N GLU A 76 7.01 20.76 -4.46
CA GLU A 76 5.65 20.50 -4.00
C GLU A 76 5.63 19.54 -2.79
N VAL A 77 6.52 18.55 -2.73
CA VAL A 77 6.68 17.66 -1.59
C VAL A 77 7.16 18.41 -0.34
N GLU A 78 8.16 19.29 -0.49
CA GLU A 78 8.63 20.15 0.60
C GLU A 78 7.52 21.07 1.11
N ASN A 79 6.72 21.65 0.20
CA ASN A 79 5.57 22.46 0.57
C ASN A 79 4.54 21.66 1.40
N VAL A 80 4.20 20.43 1.00
CA VAL A 80 3.29 19.57 1.78
C VAL A 80 3.80 19.37 3.19
N ILE A 81 5.07 19.05 3.35
CA ILE A 81 5.67 18.81 4.67
C ILE A 81 5.67 20.09 5.50
N ASN A 82 6.06 21.23 4.92
CA ASN A 82 6.11 22.52 5.62
C ASN A 82 4.72 22.98 6.08
N GLU A 83 3.71 22.93 5.21
CA GLU A 83 2.33 23.29 5.57
C GLU A 83 1.74 22.34 6.61
N SER A 84 2.09 21.04 6.54
CA SER A 84 1.68 20.07 7.56
C SER A 84 2.27 20.37 8.94
N TYR A 85 3.57 20.71 9.00
CA TYR A 85 4.21 21.13 10.24
C TYR A 85 3.68 22.46 10.76
N LYS A 86 3.37 23.41 9.88
CA LYS A 86 2.74 24.68 10.26
C LYS A 86 1.35 24.47 10.87
N LYS A 87 0.59 23.51 10.32
CA LYS A 87 -0.77 23.20 10.78
C LYS A 87 -0.79 22.40 12.09
N PHE A 88 0.01 21.33 12.17
CA PHE A 88 -0.05 20.34 13.25
C PHE A 88 1.19 20.31 14.17
N GLY A 89 2.24 21.04 13.82
CA GLY A 89 3.50 21.06 14.57
C GLY A 89 4.40 19.85 14.35
N LYS A 90 3.88 18.76 13.78
CA LYS A 90 4.59 17.48 13.58
C LYS A 90 3.98 16.65 12.46
N ILE A 91 4.70 15.62 12.03
CA ILE A 91 4.21 14.45 11.30
C ILE A 91 4.84 13.23 11.96
N ASP A 92 4.04 12.29 12.46
CA ASP A 92 4.52 11.06 13.12
C ASP A 92 4.69 9.90 12.14
N CYS A 93 3.82 9.84 11.10
CA CYS A 93 3.79 8.74 10.17
C CYS A 93 3.65 9.21 8.71
N LEU A 94 4.30 8.46 7.80
CA LEU A 94 4.18 8.63 6.35
C LEU A 94 3.63 7.35 5.73
N VAL A 95 2.55 7.46 4.95
CA VAL A 95 2.02 6.37 4.12
C VAL A 95 2.27 6.69 2.65
N ASN A 96 3.23 6.02 2.03
CA ASN A 96 3.50 6.08 0.61
C ASN A 96 2.55 5.13 -0.13
N ASN A 97 1.40 5.67 -0.54
CA ASN A 97 0.35 4.94 -1.24
C ASN A 97 0.12 5.47 -2.66
N ALA A 98 0.57 6.68 -2.99
CA ALA A 98 0.45 7.21 -4.35
C ALA A 98 1.08 6.26 -5.37
N ALA A 99 0.31 5.89 -6.39
CA ALA A 99 0.76 4.98 -7.44
C ALA A 99 0.10 5.32 -8.78
N GLY A 100 0.72 4.83 -9.85
CA GLY A 100 0.17 4.78 -11.20
C GLY A 100 0.63 3.48 -11.84
N ASN A 101 -0.26 2.81 -12.56
CA ASN A 101 0.07 1.61 -13.31
C ASN A 101 -0.83 1.49 -14.54
N PHE A 102 -0.37 0.74 -15.52
CA PHE A 102 -1.14 0.32 -16.71
C PHE A 102 -0.61 -1.02 -17.20
N ILE A 103 -1.42 -1.75 -17.93
CA ILE A 103 -1.06 -3.04 -18.52
C ILE A 103 -0.64 -2.81 -19.97
N SER A 104 0.54 -3.28 -20.35
CA SER A 104 1.03 -3.29 -21.73
C SER A 104 2.12 -4.34 -21.93
N PRO A 105 2.20 -4.97 -23.11
CA PRO A 105 3.41 -5.68 -23.53
C PRO A 105 4.60 -4.72 -23.50
N THR A 106 5.73 -5.15 -22.94
CA THR A 106 6.88 -4.26 -22.69
C THR A 106 7.48 -3.69 -23.96
N GLU A 107 7.51 -4.48 -25.04
CA GLU A 107 8.01 -4.06 -26.36
C GLU A 107 7.16 -2.95 -27.03
N ARG A 108 5.95 -2.68 -26.50
CA ARG A 108 5.08 -1.59 -26.96
C ARG A 108 5.21 -0.33 -26.14
N LEU A 109 6.02 -0.35 -25.08
CA LEU A 109 6.20 0.80 -24.20
C LEU A 109 7.25 1.75 -24.75
N SER A 110 6.94 3.06 -24.74
CA SER A 110 7.96 4.08 -24.89
C SER A 110 8.72 4.26 -23.57
N THR A 111 9.97 4.72 -23.65
CA THR A 111 10.76 5.11 -22.45
C THR A 111 9.98 6.08 -21.55
N ARG A 112 9.31 7.08 -22.16
CA ARG A 112 8.49 8.05 -21.42
C ARG A 112 7.34 7.39 -20.64
N ALA A 113 6.71 6.35 -21.21
CA ALA A 113 5.64 5.62 -20.51
C ALA A 113 6.21 4.81 -19.34
N PHE A 114 7.39 4.22 -19.52
CA PHE A 114 8.11 3.52 -18.45
C PHE A 114 8.47 4.49 -17.31
N ASP A 115 9.11 5.61 -17.65
CA ASP A 115 9.55 6.64 -16.71
C ASP A 115 8.37 7.23 -15.90
N ALA A 116 7.20 7.41 -16.52
CA ALA A 116 6.03 7.93 -15.84
C ALA A 116 5.61 7.09 -14.63
N VAL A 117 5.77 5.76 -14.68
CA VAL A 117 5.48 4.87 -13.55
C VAL A 117 6.61 4.91 -12.52
N ILE A 118 7.86 4.88 -12.96
CA ILE A 118 9.03 5.00 -12.07
C ILE A 118 8.98 6.31 -11.29
N ASP A 119 8.71 7.42 -11.96
CA ASP A 119 8.68 8.75 -11.34
C ASP A 119 7.57 8.87 -10.28
N ILE A 120 6.38 8.34 -10.55
CA ILE A 120 5.28 8.40 -9.58
C ILE A 120 5.55 7.45 -8.41
N VAL A 121 5.89 6.19 -8.69
CA VAL A 121 5.88 5.12 -7.69
C VAL A 121 7.18 5.08 -6.90
N LEU A 122 8.34 5.08 -7.56
CA LEU A 122 9.63 4.99 -6.89
C LEU A 122 10.13 6.37 -6.47
N LYS A 123 10.29 7.30 -7.41
CA LYS A 123 10.84 8.63 -7.13
C LYS A 123 9.92 9.43 -6.20
N GLY A 124 8.59 9.37 -6.39
CA GLY A 124 7.64 10.00 -5.48
C GLY A 124 7.75 9.48 -4.05
N THR A 125 7.90 8.15 -3.88
CA THR A 125 8.16 7.53 -2.56
C THR A 125 9.49 7.98 -1.97
N ILE A 126 10.56 8.05 -2.78
CA ILE A 126 11.88 8.56 -2.37
C ILE A 126 11.76 10.00 -1.91
N ASN A 127 11.12 10.87 -2.69
CA ASN A 127 10.98 12.29 -2.38
C ASN A 127 10.35 12.51 -0.99
N PHE A 128 9.18 11.93 -0.74
CA PHE A 128 8.52 12.06 0.57
C PHE A 128 9.33 11.43 1.70
N THR A 129 9.85 10.23 1.50
CA THR A 129 10.58 9.50 2.55
C THR A 129 11.86 10.22 2.95
N LEU A 130 12.66 10.68 1.97
CA LEU A 130 13.92 11.37 2.28
C LEU A 130 13.68 12.76 2.88
N THR A 131 12.73 13.54 2.35
CA THR A 131 12.48 14.89 2.85
C THR A 131 11.97 14.84 4.29
N LEU A 132 11.00 13.97 4.57
CA LEU A 132 10.44 13.84 5.92
C LEU A 132 11.43 13.16 6.87
N GLY A 133 12.14 12.13 6.42
CA GLY A 133 13.15 11.45 7.23
C GLY A 133 14.30 12.36 7.66
N LYS A 134 14.81 13.21 6.76
CA LYS A 134 15.82 14.23 7.12
C LYS A 134 15.29 15.19 8.17
N LYS A 135 14.01 15.57 8.08
CA LYS A 135 13.38 16.44 9.05
C LYS A 135 13.26 15.76 10.41
N TRP A 136 12.77 14.52 10.48
CA TRP A 136 12.71 13.74 11.73
C TRP A 136 14.09 13.61 12.39
N ILE A 137 15.14 13.28 11.61
CA ILE A 137 16.51 13.16 12.11
C ILE A 137 17.00 14.49 12.67
N LYS A 138 16.79 15.61 11.95
CA LYS A 138 17.17 16.95 12.40
C LYS A 138 16.45 17.36 13.68
N ASP A 139 15.15 17.08 13.76
CA ASP A 139 14.31 17.45 14.89
C ASP A 139 14.44 16.44 16.07
N LYS A 140 15.21 15.36 15.89
CA LYS A 140 15.35 14.24 16.85
C LYS A 140 14.00 13.64 17.26
N SER A 141 13.06 13.59 16.32
CA SER A 141 11.75 12.99 16.52
C SER A 141 11.71 11.57 15.95
N ASP A 142 10.86 10.72 16.55
CA ASP A 142 10.58 9.40 16.03
C ASP A 142 9.80 9.49 14.71
N GLY A 143 9.88 8.44 13.88
CA GLY A 143 9.17 8.39 12.61
C GLY A 143 8.71 6.99 12.23
N ASN A 144 7.65 6.89 11.42
CA ASN A 144 7.16 5.61 10.95
C ASN A 144 6.73 5.71 9.48
N VAL A 145 7.41 4.96 8.61
CA VAL A 145 7.13 4.91 7.17
C VAL A 145 6.42 3.61 6.84
N LEU A 146 5.27 3.71 6.19
CA LEU A 146 4.54 2.58 5.62
C LEU A 146 4.47 2.72 4.09
N ASN A 147 5.02 1.75 3.39
CA ASN A 147 5.02 1.70 1.94
C ASN A 147 3.99 0.69 1.42
N ILE A 148 3.15 1.06 0.47
CA ILE A 148 2.27 0.12 -0.22
C ILE A 148 3.01 -0.39 -1.46
N VAL A 149 3.40 -1.68 -1.40
CA VAL A 149 4.05 -2.39 -2.51
C VAL A 149 3.08 -3.40 -3.15
N THR A 150 3.57 -4.48 -3.68
CA THR A 150 2.80 -5.59 -4.27
C THR A 150 3.63 -6.87 -4.21
N THR A 151 3.02 -8.03 -4.38
CA THR A 151 3.73 -9.32 -4.39
C THR A 151 4.74 -9.41 -5.55
N TYR A 152 4.47 -8.79 -6.69
CA TYR A 152 5.42 -8.75 -7.80
C TYR A 152 6.65 -7.84 -7.56
N SER A 153 6.78 -7.22 -6.40
CA SER A 153 8.03 -6.55 -5.98
C SER A 153 9.20 -7.51 -5.83
N TRP A 154 8.94 -8.80 -5.64
CA TRP A 154 9.98 -9.84 -5.53
C TRP A 154 9.83 -10.97 -6.55
N THR A 155 8.65 -11.16 -7.14
CA THR A 155 8.45 -12.19 -8.16
C THR A 155 8.63 -11.66 -9.58
N GLY A 156 8.52 -10.34 -9.78
CA GLY A 156 8.27 -9.76 -11.09
C GLY A 156 6.85 -10.04 -11.60
N SER A 157 6.45 -9.39 -12.68
CA SER A 157 5.19 -9.69 -13.39
C SER A 157 5.27 -9.19 -14.84
N GLY A 158 4.91 -10.05 -15.77
CA GLY A 158 4.69 -9.65 -17.17
C GLY A 158 3.62 -8.57 -17.28
N TYR A 159 3.66 -7.79 -18.35
CA TYR A 159 2.70 -6.74 -18.72
C TYR A 159 2.58 -5.53 -17.77
N VAL A 160 3.30 -5.52 -16.65
CA VAL A 160 3.37 -4.41 -15.68
C VAL A 160 4.81 -4.13 -15.26
N VAL A 161 5.76 -4.38 -16.13
CA VAL A 161 7.21 -4.31 -15.85
C VAL A 161 7.64 -2.99 -15.19
N PRO A 162 7.20 -1.79 -15.63
CA PRO A 162 7.57 -0.54 -14.95
C PRO A 162 7.16 -0.51 -13.48
N SER A 163 5.95 -1.01 -13.19
CA SER A 163 5.44 -1.08 -11.81
C SER A 163 6.21 -2.11 -10.97
N ALA A 164 6.56 -3.26 -11.55
CA ALA A 164 7.36 -4.28 -10.86
C ALA A 164 8.73 -3.72 -10.48
N CYS A 165 9.43 -3.07 -11.41
CA CYS A 165 10.71 -2.39 -11.15
C CYS A 165 10.59 -1.32 -10.06
N ALA A 166 9.57 -0.45 -10.15
CA ALA A 166 9.36 0.61 -9.18
C ALA A 166 9.08 0.05 -7.77
N LYS A 167 8.19 -0.93 -7.66
CA LYS A 167 7.81 -1.53 -6.37
C LYS A 167 8.94 -2.38 -5.77
N ALA A 168 9.78 -3.03 -6.59
CA ALA A 168 11.00 -3.69 -6.14
C ALA A 168 11.99 -2.67 -5.53
N GLY A 169 12.16 -1.50 -6.16
CA GLY A 169 12.96 -0.40 -5.62
C GLY A 169 12.42 0.12 -4.29
N VAL A 170 11.10 0.31 -4.18
CA VAL A 170 10.45 0.71 -2.91
C VAL A 170 10.66 -0.34 -1.82
N LEU A 171 10.54 -1.63 -2.13
CA LEU A 171 10.77 -2.71 -1.17
C LEU A 171 12.23 -2.73 -0.70
N SER A 172 13.18 -2.59 -1.62
CA SER A 172 14.61 -2.51 -1.29
C SER A 172 14.90 -1.31 -0.38
N MET A 173 14.35 -0.13 -0.71
CA MET A 173 14.47 1.07 0.13
C MET A 173 13.87 0.85 1.52
N THR A 174 12.70 0.21 1.63
CA THR A 174 12.04 -0.10 2.90
C THR A 174 12.99 -0.85 3.85
N ARG A 175 13.61 -1.91 3.35
CA ARG A 175 14.52 -2.76 4.12
C ARG A 175 15.82 -2.05 4.46
N SER A 176 16.40 -1.30 3.53
CA SER A 176 17.64 -0.56 3.73
C SER A 176 17.48 0.52 4.80
N LEU A 177 16.41 1.33 4.71
CA LEU A 177 16.16 2.40 5.68
C LEU A 177 15.76 1.87 7.06
N ALA A 178 15.11 0.72 7.13
CA ALA A 178 14.81 0.07 8.41
C ALA A 178 16.08 -0.22 9.22
N VAL A 179 17.16 -0.59 8.56
CA VAL A 179 18.48 -0.82 9.22
C VAL A 179 19.17 0.51 9.49
N GLU A 180 19.30 1.37 8.49
CA GLU A 180 20.10 2.59 8.56
C GLU A 180 19.50 3.61 9.55
N TRP A 181 18.17 3.74 9.59
CA TRP A 181 17.46 4.76 10.36
C TRP A 181 16.94 4.27 11.72
N ALA A 182 17.10 2.99 12.06
CA ALA A 182 16.74 2.45 13.38
C ALA A 182 17.39 3.22 14.53
N LYS A 183 18.64 3.65 14.38
CA LYS A 183 19.37 4.48 15.35
C LYS A 183 18.72 5.85 15.63
N TYR A 184 17.87 6.32 14.72
CA TYR A 184 17.08 7.54 14.87
C TYR A 184 15.63 7.26 15.31
N LYS A 185 15.32 6.01 15.66
CA LYS A 185 13.95 5.54 16.00
C LYS A 185 12.95 5.74 14.87
N ILE A 186 13.41 5.65 13.63
CA ILE A 186 12.55 5.66 12.44
C ILE A 186 12.38 4.24 11.95
N ARG A 187 11.12 3.78 11.88
CA ARG A 187 10.75 2.48 11.33
C ARG A 187 10.30 2.59 9.89
N SER A 188 10.54 1.56 9.09
CA SER A 188 10.11 1.48 7.71
C SER A 188 9.62 0.08 7.40
N ASN A 189 8.33 -0.05 7.08
CA ASN A 189 7.68 -1.32 6.75
C ASN A 189 6.86 -1.20 5.46
N ALA A 190 6.43 -2.33 4.91
CA ALA A 190 5.60 -2.36 3.73
C ALA A 190 4.41 -3.31 3.89
N ILE A 191 3.34 -3.02 3.15
CA ILE A 191 2.22 -3.95 2.90
C ILE A 191 2.24 -4.30 1.41
N ALA A 192 2.10 -5.60 1.11
CA ALA A 192 1.94 -6.12 -0.24
C ALA A 192 0.51 -6.68 -0.40
N PRO A 193 -0.45 -5.85 -0.86
CA PRO A 193 -1.81 -6.30 -1.09
C PRO A 193 -1.93 -7.15 -2.36
N GLY A 194 -2.79 -8.14 -2.31
CA GLY A 194 -3.36 -8.83 -3.46
C GLY A 194 -4.50 -8.02 -4.10
N PRO A 195 -5.55 -8.67 -4.62
CA PRO A 195 -6.65 -7.98 -5.28
C PRO A 195 -7.60 -7.29 -4.26
N PHE A 196 -7.48 -5.98 -4.19
CA PHE A 196 -8.39 -5.09 -3.47
C PHE A 196 -9.07 -4.15 -4.49
N PRO A 197 -10.29 -4.42 -4.93
CA PRO A 197 -10.97 -3.64 -5.96
C PRO A 197 -11.16 -2.17 -5.56
N THR A 198 -10.74 -1.25 -6.44
CA THR A 198 -11.01 0.18 -6.30
C THR A 198 -11.57 0.72 -7.61
N LYS A 199 -12.51 1.68 -7.55
CA LYS A 199 -13.17 2.23 -8.75
C LYS A 199 -12.21 2.68 -9.86
N GLY A 200 -11.06 3.25 -9.56
CA GLY A 200 -10.19 3.82 -10.60
C GLY A 200 -9.03 2.92 -11.03
N ALA A 201 -8.61 1.95 -10.21
CA ALA A 201 -7.52 1.05 -10.58
C ALA A 201 -8.02 -0.10 -11.48
N TRP A 202 -9.17 -0.67 -11.14
CA TRP A 202 -9.74 -1.80 -11.89
C TRP A 202 -10.21 -1.42 -13.29
N GLU A 203 -10.77 -0.22 -13.47
CA GLU A 203 -11.14 0.30 -14.78
C GLU A 203 -9.94 0.48 -15.73
N ARG A 204 -8.77 0.78 -15.17
CA ARG A 204 -7.52 0.93 -15.93
C ARG A 204 -6.80 -0.40 -16.19
N LEU A 205 -6.89 -1.34 -15.25
CA LEU A 205 -6.25 -2.64 -15.34
C LEU A 205 -7.06 -3.64 -16.18
N LEU A 206 -8.39 -3.51 -16.19
CA LEU A 206 -9.29 -4.40 -16.91
C LEU A 206 -10.28 -3.58 -17.75
N PRO A 207 -9.84 -2.94 -18.83
CA PRO A 207 -10.72 -2.15 -19.69
C PRO A 207 -11.70 -3.02 -20.46
N GLY A 208 -12.95 -2.52 -20.64
CA GLY A 208 -13.98 -3.17 -21.45
C GLY A 208 -14.42 -4.54 -20.92
N ASP A 209 -14.65 -5.47 -21.83
CA ASP A 209 -15.16 -6.83 -21.60
C ASP A 209 -14.20 -7.72 -20.78
N LEU A 210 -12.94 -7.31 -20.61
CA LEU A 210 -11.97 -8.05 -19.79
C LEU A 210 -12.40 -8.13 -18.32
N LYS A 211 -13.14 -7.13 -17.83
CA LYS A 211 -13.65 -7.10 -16.46
C LYS A 211 -14.65 -8.24 -16.20
N GLU A 212 -15.46 -8.59 -17.19
CA GLU A 212 -16.44 -9.68 -17.07
C GLU A 212 -15.79 -11.07 -17.19
N LYS A 213 -14.70 -11.16 -17.97
CA LYS A 213 -13.96 -12.40 -18.21
C LYS A 213 -12.94 -12.73 -17.10
N PHE A 214 -12.56 -11.74 -16.31
CA PHE A 214 -11.47 -11.86 -15.35
C PHE A 214 -11.99 -11.63 -13.92
N ASP A 215 -12.46 -12.70 -13.30
CA ASP A 215 -12.83 -12.69 -11.88
C ASP A 215 -11.57 -12.96 -11.03
N PRO A 216 -11.01 -11.94 -10.36
CA PRO A 216 -9.80 -12.12 -9.57
C PRO A 216 -10.00 -13.02 -8.35
N SER A 217 -11.23 -13.16 -7.83
CA SER A 217 -11.53 -14.02 -6.69
C SER A 217 -11.19 -15.48 -6.98
N LYS A 218 -11.32 -15.92 -8.24
CA LYS A 218 -11.00 -17.29 -8.67
C LYS A 218 -9.52 -17.65 -8.56
N LYS A 219 -8.63 -16.65 -8.51
CA LYS A 219 -7.20 -16.87 -8.35
C LYS A 219 -6.77 -16.89 -6.88
N VAL A 220 -7.61 -16.38 -5.99
CA VAL A 220 -7.32 -16.25 -4.57
C VAL A 220 -7.77 -17.50 -3.83
N PRO A 221 -6.90 -18.25 -3.14
CA PRO A 221 -7.28 -19.47 -2.41
C PRO A 221 -8.40 -19.30 -1.38
N VAL A 222 -8.49 -18.14 -0.73
CA VAL A 222 -9.62 -17.87 0.18
C VAL A 222 -10.95 -17.57 -0.54
N GLY A 223 -11.00 -17.64 -1.87
CA GLY A 223 -12.22 -17.57 -2.69
C GLY A 223 -12.86 -16.19 -2.80
N ARG A 224 -12.20 -15.12 -2.35
CA ARG A 224 -12.69 -13.74 -2.44
C ARG A 224 -11.56 -12.72 -2.60
N VAL A 225 -11.91 -11.54 -3.03
CA VAL A 225 -11.01 -10.36 -2.96
C VAL A 225 -10.95 -9.79 -1.55
N GLY A 226 -9.93 -8.97 -1.28
CA GLY A 226 -9.77 -8.31 0.01
C GLY A 226 -10.77 -7.15 0.21
N GLU A 227 -11.25 -7.01 1.44
CA GLU A 227 -12.01 -5.84 1.88
C GLU A 227 -11.06 -4.71 2.29
N HIS A 228 -11.37 -3.48 1.93
CA HIS A 228 -10.51 -2.32 2.25
C HIS A 228 -10.25 -2.17 3.75
N GLN A 229 -11.19 -2.60 4.60
CA GLN A 229 -11.02 -2.56 6.04
C GLN A 229 -9.92 -3.53 6.53
N GLU A 230 -9.73 -4.68 5.88
CA GLU A 230 -8.65 -5.63 6.24
C GLU A 230 -7.27 -4.99 6.04
N LEU A 231 -7.08 -4.28 4.92
CA LEU A 231 -5.85 -3.54 4.66
C LEU A 231 -5.69 -2.35 5.62
N SER A 232 -6.78 -1.62 5.90
CA SER A 232 -6.76 -0.48 6.82
C SER A 232 -6.42 -0.90 8.25
N ASN A 233 -6.90 -2.06 8.71
CA ASN A 233 -6.56 -2.66 10.00
C ASN A 233 -5.05 -2.92 10.10
N LEU A 234 -4.48 -3.55 9.07
CA LEU A 234 -3.04 -3.85 9.04
C LEU A 234 -2.21 -2.57 8.98
N ALA A 235 -2.62 -1.59 8.17
CA ALA A 235 -1.94 -0.30 8.07
C ALA A 235 -1.96 0.43 9.43
N ALA A 236 -3.11 0.52 10.09
CA ALA A 236 -3.24 1.14 11.40
C ALA A 236 -2.38 0.43 12.46
N TYR A 237 -2.35 -0.91 12.46
CA TYR A 237 -1.49 -1.69 13.35
C TYR A 237 -0.01 -1.35 13.14
N LEU A 238 0.48 -1.33 11.89
CA LEU A 238 1.87 -1.02 11.58
C LEU A 238 2.27 0.42 11.90
N LEU A 239 1.32 1.36 11.89
CA LEU A 239 1.55 2.75 12.26
C LEU A 239 1.41 3.00 13.77
N SER A 240 0.79 2.10 14.50
CA SER A 240 0.61 2.19 15.95
C SER A 240 1.88 1.83 16.73
N ASP A 241 1.87 2.15 18.02
CA ASP A 241 2.96 1.79 18.93
C ASP A 241 2.95 0.28 19.28
N TYR A 242 1.83 -0.41 19.02
CA TYR A 242 1.73 -1.88 19.20
C TYR A 242 2.65 -2.70 18.28
N SER A 243 3.15 -2.09 17.19
CA SER A 243 4.06 -2.73 16.24
C SER A 243 5.51 -2.21 16.36
N SER A 244 5.90 -1.65 17.50
CA SER A 244 7.19 -0.98 17.69
C SER A 244 8.42 -1.85 17.40
N TYR A 245 8.30 -3.17 17.49
CA TYR A 245 9.41 -4.12 17.18
C TYR A 245 9.37 -4.66 15.74
N ILE A 246 8.38 -4.24 14.92
CA ILE A 246 8.32 -4.60 13.48
C ILE A 246 9.02 -3.50 12.69
N ASN A 247 10.13 -3.86 12.02
CA ASN A 247 10.92 -2.93 11.21
C ASN A 247 11.61 -3.66 10.05
N GLY A 248 11.47 -3.15 8.84
CA GLY A 248 12.00 -3.75 7.61
C GLY A 248 11.14 -4.85 7.01
N GLU A 249 9.94 -5.10 7.56
CA GLU A 249 9.08 -6.19 7.13
C GLU A 249 8.17 -5.78 5.96
N VAL A 250 7.83 -6.78 5.14
CA VAL A 250 6.79 -6.68 4.13
C VAL A 250 5.71 -7.71 4.42
N ILE A 251 4.54 -7.23 4.83
CA ILE A 251 3.43 -8.12 5.18
C ILE A 251 2.51 -8.27 3.95
N THR A 252 2.42 -9.51 3.48
CA THR A 252 1.51 -9.86 2.38
C THR A 252 0.09 -10.02 2.91
N ILE A 253 -0.87 -9.39 2.24
CA ILE A 253 -2.29 -9.50 2.51
C ILE A 253 -3.03 -9.76 1.18
N ASP A 254 -3.09 -11.02 0.74
CA ASP A 254 -3.53 -11.41 -0.59
C ASP A 254 -4.38 -12.69 -0.64
N GLY A 255 -4.76 -13.23 0.51
CA GLY A 255 -5.51 -14.50 0.58
C GLY A 255 -4.75 -15.69 0.00
N ALA A 256 -3.42 -15.67 0.04
CA ALA A 256 -2.49 -16.67 -0.49
C ALA A 256 -2.41 -16.72 -2.04
N GLU A 257 -2.82 -15.66 -2.74
CA GLU A 257 -2.80 -15.60 -4.21
C GLU A 257 -1.39 -15.86 -4.77
N TRP A 258 -0.36 -15.17 -4.27
CA TRP A 258 0.98 -15.31 -4.81
C TRP A 258 1.60 -16.67 -4.48
N LEU A 259 1.31 -17.23 -3.29
CA LEU A 259 1.78 -18.56 -2.91
C LEU A 259 1.16 -19.63 -3.82
N LYS A 260 -0.12 -19.50 -4.16
CA LYS A 260 -0.78 -20.39 -5.14
C LYS A 260 -0.08 -20.34 -6.49
N GLY A 261 0.26 -19.15 -6.98
CA GLY A 261 0.97 -18.97 -8.24
C GLY A 261 2.42 -19.48 -8.23
N ALA A 262 3.08 -19.44 -7.08
CA ALA A 262 4.48 -19.84 -6.93
C ALA A 262 4.71 -21.34 -6.67
N GLY A 263 3.70 -22.04 -6.15
CA GLY A 263 3.84 -23.44 -5.73
C GLY A 263 3.73 -24.43 -6.90
N GLN A 264 4.76 -25.25 -7.06
CA GLN A 264 4.88 -26.19 -8.19
C GLN A 264 3.71 -27.19 -8.29
N PHE A 265 3.13 -27.61 -7.17
CA PHE A 265 2.06 -28.60 -7.10
C PHE A 265 0.68 -28.02 -6.79
N ASN A 266 0.53 -26.70 -6.68
CA ASN A 266 -0.73 -26.06 -6.29
C ASN A 266 -1.86 -26.27 -7.32
N HIS A 267 -1.54 -26.66 -8.55
CA HIS A 267 -2.52 -27.06 -9.57
C HIS A 267 -3.23 -28.38 -9.23
N LEU A 268 -2.72 -29.15 -8.27
CA LEU A 268 -3.37 -30.39 -7.82
C LEU A 268 -4.68 -30.16 -7.04
N GLU A 269 -5.06 -28.90 -6.76
CA GLU A 269 -6.39 -28.57 -6.23
C GLU A 269 -7.56 -29.07 -7.11
N MET A 270 -7.28 -29.39 -8.38
CA MET A 270 -8.26 -29.99 -9.30
C MET A 270 -8.51 -31.47 -9.08
N ILE A 271 -7.70 -32.16 -8.27
CA ILE A 271 -7.82 -33.57 -7.99
C ILE A 271 -9.00 -33.79 -7.04
N THR A 272 -9.95 -34.68 -7.46
CA THR A 272 -11.13 -35.03 -6.66
C THR A 272 -10.80 -35.99 -5.52
N ASP A 273 -11.66 -36.06 -4.50
CA ASP A 273 -11.49 -36.98 -3.38
C ASP A 273 -11.35 -38.43 -3.86
N GLN A 274 -12.12 -38.84 -4.88
CA GLN A 274 -12.01 -40.18 -5.48
C GLN A 274 -10.63 -40.46 -6.08
N MET A 275 -10.01 -39.46 -6.70
CA MET A 275 -8.63 -39.57 -7.22
C MET A 275 -7.62 -39.65 -6.07
N TRP A 276 -7.83 -38.93 -4.99
CA TRP A 276 -6.98 -39.01 -3.81
C TRP A 276 -7.07 -40.36 -3.14
N ASP A 277 -8.29 -40.95 -2.99
CA ASP A 277 -8.51 -42.30 -2.49
C ASP A 277 -7.76 -43.35 -3.33
N MET A 278 -7.81 -43.18 -4.65
CA MET A 278 -7.07 -44.07 -5.56
C MET A 278 -5.56 -43.98 -5.35
N PHE A 279 -4.99 -42.78 -5.21
CA PHE A 279 -3.57 -42.58 -4.90
C PHE A 279 -3.19 -43.22 -3.55
N GLU A 280 -4.05 -43.14 -2.55
CA GLU A 280 -3.81 -43.80 -1.26
C GLU A 280 -3.80 -45.31 -1.36
N MET A 281 -4.74 -45.92 -2.10
CA MET A 281 -4.76 -47.36 -2.34
C MET A 281 -3.50 -47.84 -3.06
N MET A 282 -3.05 -47.08 -4.05
CA MET A 282 -1.79 -47.39 -4.77
C MET A 282 -0.56 -47.37 -3.87
N ARG A 283 -0.49 -46.41 -2.91
CA ARG A 283 0.61 -46.34 -1.93
C ARG A 283 0.60 -47.50 -0.93
N LYS A 284 -0.60 -47.97 -0.49
CA LYS A 284 -0.76 -49.10 0.42
C LYS A 284 -0.39 -50.45 -0.23
N LYS A 285 -0.58 -50.59 -1.54
CA LYS A 285 -0.19 -51.80 -2.28
C LYS A 285 1.31 -51.96 -2.52
N LYS A 286 2.11 -50.89 -2.33
CA LYS A 286 3.57 -50.92 -2.49
C LYS A 286 4.34 -51.21 -1.20
N LYS A 287 3.65 -51.36 -0.06
CA LYS A 287 4.19 -51.86 1.21
C LYS A 287 3.85 -53.33 1.38
#